data_0b2ed1cd0ca2d7ff833e974638ac1f43
#
_entry.id   0b2ed1cd0ca2d7ff833e974638ac1f43
#
_cell.length_a   1.000
_cell.length_b   1.000
_cell.length_c   1.000
_cell.angle_alpha   90.00
_cell.angle_beta   90.00
_cell.angle_gamma   90.00
#
_symmetry.space_group_name_H-M   'P 1'
#
loop_
_entity.id
_entity.type
_entity.pdbx_description
1 polymer ?
#
loop_
_entity_poly.entity_id
_entity_poly.type
_entity_poly.pdbx_seq_one_letter_code
_entity_poly.pdbx_strand_id
1 'polypeptide(L)' 'MGFEMTKKIYIKGMTCDHCVRRVENSLKAVEGVTSVKVDLQGKVATIELSKDVKDEEFVRAIDDAGYEVAKIE' A
#
# COMPACT_ATOMS: atom_id res chain seq x y z
N MET A 1 18.12 6.50 -16.49
CA MET A 1 16.99 5.58 -16.44
C MET A 1 16.59 5.34 -15.00
N GLY A 2 15.33 5.60 -14.71
CA GLY A 2 14.82 5.40 -13.36
C GLY A 2 14.53 3.94 -13.09
N PHE A 3 14.73 3.54 -11.85
CA PHE A 3 14.32 2.24 -11.37
C PHE A 3 12.86 2.37 -10.92
N GLU A 4 11.96 1.66 -11.59
CA GLU A 4 10.55 1.67 -11.23
C GLU A 4 10.09 0.27 -10.90
N MET A 5 9.48 0.12 -9.74
CA MET A 5 8.81 -1.12 -9.35
C MET A 5 7.38 -0.81 -8.98
N THR A 6 6.49 -1.69 -9.37
CA THR A 6 5.09 -1.60 -9.00
C THR A 6 4.73 -2.83 -8.19
N LYS A 7 4.07 -2.63 -7.05
CA LYS A 7 3.58 -3.73 -6.22
C LYS A 7 2.10 -3.55 -5.96
N LYS A 8 1.41 -4.66 -5.83
CA LYS A 8 -0.01 -4.67 -5.48
C LYS A 8 -0.16 -5.31 -4.10
N ILE A 9 -0.81 -4.58 -3.21
CA ILE A 9 -1.06 -5.04 -1.85
C ILE A 9 -2.56 -5.22 -1.69
N TYR A 10 -3.00 -6.45 -1.44
CA TYR A 10 -4.40 -6.74 -1.18
C TYR A 10 -4.65 -6.59 0.31
N ILE A 11 -5.71 -5.84 0.65
CA ILE A 11 -5.95 -5.39 2.02
C ILE A 11 -7.31 -5.87 2.50
N LYS A 12 -7.34 -6.40 3.73
CA LYS A 12 -8.58 -6.81 4.38
C LYS A 12 -9.08 -5.70 5.29
N GLY A 13 -10.39 -5.57 5.39
CA GLY A 13 -11.03 -4.63 6.31
C GLY A 13 -11.24 -3.23 5.74
N MET A 14 -10.83 -2.99 4.50
CA MET A 14 -11.03 -1.72 3.84
C MET A 14 -12.45 -1.69 3.25
N THR A 15 -13.36 -0.93 3.86
CA THR A 15 -14.77 -0.97 3.51
C THR A 15 -15.37 0.37 3.10
N CYS A 16 -14.63 1.47 3.24
CA CYS A 16 -15.14 2.80 2.91
C CYS A 16 -14.01 3.74 2.46
N ASP A 17 -14.40 4.92 1.98
CA ASP A 17 -13.45 5.92 1.48
C ASP A 17 -12.47 6.39 2.55
N HIS A 18 -12.90 6.46 3.79
CA HIS A 18 -12.01 6.82 4.91
C HIS A 18 -10.91 5.79 5.08
N CYS A 19 -11.26 4.53 4.91
CA CYS A 19 -10.29 3.44 4.96
C CYS A 19 -9.26 3.57 3.84
N VAL A 20 -9.73 3.90 2.64
CA VAL A 20 -8.86 4.12 1.47
C VAL A 20 -7.84 5.21 1.77
N ARG A 21 -8.29 6.33 2.33
CA ARG A 21 -7.40 7.45 2.66
C ARG A 21 -6.37 7.09 3.71
N ARG A 22 -6.78 6.35 4.72
CA ARG A 22 -5.86 5.90 5.77
C ARG A 22 -4.77 5.00 5.20
N VAL A 23 -5.17 4.03 4.40
CA VAL A 23 -4.23 3.12 3.76
C VAL A 23 -3.29 3.90 2.86
N GLU A 24 -3.83 4.79 2.04
CA GLU A 24 -3.03 5.61 1.13
C GLU A 24 -1.98 6.42 1.90
N ASN A 25 -2.40 7.11 2.96
CA ASN A 25 -1.48 7.93 3.76
C ASN A 25 -0.41 7.08 4.44
N SER A 26 -0.79 5.93 4.97
CA SER A 26 0.16 5.03 5.62
C SER A 26 1.20 4.50 4.65
N LEU A 27 0.78 4.14 3.44
CA LEU A 27 1.70 3.64 2.43
C LEU A 27 2.59 4.73 1.87
N LYS A 28 2.08 5.95 1.73
CA LYS A 28 2.89 7.09 1.28
C LYS A 28 3.99 7.45 2.27
N ALA A 29 3.79 7.14 3.53
CA ALA A 29 4.79 7.40 4.56
C ALA A 29 5.96 6.41 4.50
N VAL A 30 5.83 5.32 3.77
CA VAL A 30 6.91 4.35 3.62
C VAL A 30 7.98 4.92 2.70
N GLU A 31 9.23 4.90 3.17
CA GLU A 31 10.35 5.40 2.39
C GLU A 31 10.54 4.56 1.12
N GLY A 32 10.70 5.25 -0.01
CA GLY A 32 10.84 4.59 -1.30
C GLY A 32 9.56 4.53 -2.11
N VAL A 33 8.43 4.81 -1.49
CA VAL A 33 7.14 4.86 -2.20
C VAL A 33 7.00 6.22 -2.88
N THR A 34 6.77 6.22 -4.17
CA THR A 34 6.61 7.44 -4.96
C THR A 34 5.16 7.73 -5.29
N SER A 35 4.34 6.69 -5.37
CA SER A 35 2.93 6.85 -5.70
C SER A 35 2.12 5.72 -5.10
N VAL A 36 0.90 6.02 -4.67
CA VAL A 36 -0.03 5.03 -4.14
C VAL A 36 -1.39 5.25 -4.78
N LYS A 37 -1.97 4.18 -5.28
CA LYS A 37 -3.30 4.20 -5.85
C LYS A 37 -4.11 3.07 -5.23
N VAL A 38 -5.16 3.43 -4.50
CA VAL A 38 -5.98 2.44 -3.80
C VAL A 38 -7.30 2.25 -4.52
N ASP A 39 -7.65 0.99 -4.76
CA ASP A 39 -8.93 0.61 -5.34
C ASP A 39 -9.78 -0.04 -4.26
N LEU A 40 -10.83 0.64 -3.84
CA LEU A 40 -11.74 0.15 -2.81
C LEU A 40 -12.49 -1.10 -3.29
N GLN A 41 -12.91 -1.10 -4.53
CA GLN A 41 -13.69 -2.18 -5.09
C GLN A 41 -12.88 -3.48 -5.18
N GLY A 42 -11.63 -3.37 -5.61
CA GLY A 42 -10.72 -4.52 -5.68
C GLY A 42 -10.00 -4.79 -4.39
N LYS A 43 -10.12 -3.91 -3.41
CA LYS A 43 -9.44 -4.02 -2.11
C LYS A 43 -7.93 -4.16 -2.28
N VAL A 44 -7.38 -3.40 -3.21
CA VAL A 44 -5.98 -3.49 -3.58
C VAL A 44 -5.36 -2.09 -3.64
N ALA A 45 -4.13 -1.97 -3.16
CA ALA A 45 -3.34 -0.76 -3.29
C ALA A 45 -2.20 -1.04 -4.28
N THR A 46 -2.15 -0.24 -5.33
CA THR A 46 -1.06 -0.31 -6.30
C THR A 46 -0.04 0.75 -5.92
N ILE A 47 1.19 0.32 -5.69
CA ILE A 47 2.26 1.18 -5.19
C ILE A 47 3.39 1.24 -6.21
N GLU A 48 3.86 2.44 -6.49
CA GLU A 48 5.05 2.64 -7.30
C GLU A 48 6.22 2.97 -6.38
N LEU A 49 7.34 2.34 -6.64
CA LEU A 49 8.54 2.45 -5.82
C LEU A 49 9.70 2.99 -6.63
N SER A 50 10.51 3.85 -6.01
CA SER A 50 11.75 4.35 -6.60
C SER A 50 12.94 3.52 -6.19
N LYS A 51 12.78 2.64 -5.21
CA LYS A 51 13.82 1.75 -4.74
C LYS A 51 13.18 0.48 -4.18
N ASP A 52 13.99 -0.52 -3.93
CA ASP A 52 13.52 -1.78 -3.36
C ASP A 52 13.09 -1.57 -1.91
N VAL A 53 11.84 -1.93 -1.62
CA VAL A 53 11.26 -1.84 -0.28
C VAL A 53 10.79 -3.23 0.11
N LYS A 54 11.09 -3.64 1.32
CA LYS A 54 10.71 -4.96 1.81
C LYS A 54 9.20 -5.02 2.07
N ASP A 55 8.61 -6.18 1.81
CA ASP A 55 7.19 -6.40 2.04
C ASP A 55 6.80 -6.12 3.49
N GLU A 56 7.70 -6.38 4.43
CA GLU A 56 7.48 -6.12 5.85
C GLU A 56 7.13 -4.67 6.14
N GLU A 57 7.70 -3.74 5.39
CA GLU A 57 7.42 -2.32 5.56
C GLU A 57 5.97 -2.02 5.22
N PHE A 58 5.46 -2.64 4.17
CA PHE A 58 4.07 -2.47 3.77
C PHE A 58 3.12 -3.12 4.76
N VAL A 59 3.45 -4.31 5.23
CA VAL A 59 2.66 -5.01 6.23
C VAL A 59 2.53 -4.16 7.49
N ARG A 60 3.65 -3.61 7.94
CA ARG A 60 3.66 -2.75 9.13
C ARG A 60 2.83 -1.50 8.92
N ALA A 61 2.95 -0.84 7.77
CA ALA A 61 2.19 0.37 7.46
C ALA A 61 0.68 0.11 7.48
N ILE A 62 0.26 -1.00 6.88
CA ILE A 62 -1.14 -1.39 6.83
C ILE A 62 -1.64 -1.76 8.23
N ASP A 63 -0.84 -2.48 8.99
CA ASP A 63 -1.18 -2.87 10.35
C ASP A 63 -1.34 -1.64 11.25
N ASP A 64 -0.44 -0.67 11.12
CA ASP A 64 -0.52 0.59 11.88
C ASP A 64 -1.76 1.39 11.52
N ALA A 65 -2.25 1.27 10.30
CA ALA A 65 -3.47 1.93 9.87
C ALA A 65 -4.73 1.24 10.41
N GLY A 66 -4.59 0.07 11.00
CA GLY A 66 -5.71 -0.70 11.56
C GLY A 66 -6.30 -1.70 10.59
N TYR A 67 -5.59 -2.08 9.55
CA TYR A 67 -6.03 -3.04 8.55
C TYR A 67 -5.08 -4.22 8.47
N GLU A 68 -5.37 -5.18 7.62
CA GLU A 68 -4.58 -6.38 7.48
C GLU A 68 -4.23 -6.62 6.02
N VAL A 69 -2.99 -7.02 5.77
CA VAL A 69 -2.55 -7.40 4.43
C VAL A 69 -3.01 -8.83 4.14
N ALA A 70 -3.75 -9.01 3.05
CA ALA A 70 -4.16 -10.33 2.60
C ALA A 70 -3.04 -11.00 1.81
N LYS A 71 -2.46 -10.27 0.87
CA LYS A 71 -1.31 -10.76 0.10
C LYS A 71 -0.63 -9.58 -0.61
N ILE A 72 0.60 -9.79 -1.04
CA ILE A 72 1.38 -8.81 -1.81
C ILE A 72 1.81 -9.49 -3.11
N GLU A 73 1.56 -8.80 -4.23
CA GLU A 73 1.99 -9.30 -5.55
C GLU A 73 3.07 -8.43 -6.17
#